data_551c0a690210a9309188b49c69098263
#
_entry.id   551c0a690210a9309188b49c69098263
#
_cell.length_a   1.000
_cell.length_b   1.000
_cell.length_c   1.000
_cell.angle_alpha   90.00
_cell.angle_beta   90.00
_cell.angle_gamma   90.00
#
_symmetry.space_group_name_H-M   'P 1'
#
loop_
_entity.id
_entity.type
_entity.pdbx_description
1 polymer ?
#
loop_
_entity_poly.entity_id
_entity_poly.type
_entity_poly.pdbx_seq_one_letter_code
_entity_poly.pdbx_strand_id
1 'polypeptide(L)'
;MRRDVDKLRLLGYPITAIGGVGGGYQLAAGASLPPLLLDDDEAVAVAVELRTATSGTITGIAETSVRALAKLDQVLPSRLRYQVNTISSAVLSMPHAGPTLDSSTLTEIATAIRDSRRLRFDYVAGDGRDSAREAEPYRLVNNGRRWYLFCWDVHREDWRTFRVDRLRLRTPGGPRFTAREMPADDLAAYLVQNLSRSPYRYQARLTMHGSAAQVSAEVPPSIGVVEPVDERTCTLRIGSDDLDHLAVWIAAFGFDFDIHEPPELAEHMRTLAARMQRAAGSATNS
;
A
#
# COMPACT_ATOMS: atom_id res chain seq x y z
N MET A 1 43.46 -17.62 8.40
CA MET A 1 42.88 -16.39 7.78
C MET A 1 42.80 -16.41 6.27
N ARG A 2 43.88 -16.52 5.42
CA ARG A 2 43.72 -16.61 3.95
C ARG A 2 42.90 -17.83 3.51
N ARG A 3 43.18 -19.02 4.02
CA ARG A 3 42.39 -20.23 3.74
C ARG A 3 40.91 -20.12 4.10
N ASP A 4 40.58 -19.39 5.12
CA ASP A 4 39.18 -19.22 5.58
C ASP A 4 38.42 -18.24 4.68
N VAL A 5 39.12 -17.19 4.23
CA VAL A 5 38.60 -16.27 3.22
C VAL A 5 38.34 -16.97 1.89
N ASP A 6 39.23 -17.87 1.45
CA ASP A 6 39.03 -18.63 0.23
C ASP A 6 37.86 -19.62 0.36
N LYS A 7 37.67 -20.24 1.53
CA LYS A 7 36.50 -21.06 1.84
C LYS A 7 35.20 -20.25 1.79
N LEU A 8 35.19 -19.05 2.39
CA LEU A 8 34.03 -18.15 2.34
C LEU A 8 33.72 -17.71 0.92
N ARG A 9 34.75 -17.45 0.08
CA ARG A 9 34.54 -17.15 -1.35
C ARG A 9 33.93 -18.33 -2.11
N LEU A 10 34.38 -19.57 -1.82
CA LEU A 10 33.80 -20.78 -2.40
C LEU A 10 32.34 -20.99 -1.97
N LEU A 11 31.95 -20.51 -0.81
CA LEU A 11 30.59 -20.49 -0.31
C LEU A 11 29.74 -19.34 -0.90
N GLY A 12 30.31 -18.51 -1.79
CA GLY A 12 29.59 -17.43 -2.46
C GLY A 12 29.64 -16.07 -1.78
N TYR A 13 30.45 -15.93 -0.70
CA TYR A 13 30.62 -14.62 -0.05
C TYR A 13 31.55 -13.72 -0.90
N PRO A 14 31.11 -12.52 -1.32
CA PRO A 14 31.92 -11.59 -2.12
C PRO A 14 32.92 -10.86 -1.20
N ILE A 15 34.07 -11.53 -0.95
CA ILE A 15 35.10 -10.94 -0.08
C ILE A 15 36.21 -10.34 -0.93
N THR A 16 36.44 -9.03 -0.78
CA THR A 16 37.55 -8.28 -1.39
C THR A 16 38.66 -8.04 -0.37
N ALA A 17 39.89 -8.05 -0.86
CA ALA A 17 41.04 -7.70 -0.05
C ALA A 17 41.36 -6.21 -0.20
N ILE A 18 41.55 -5.51 0.91
CA ILE A 18 42.01 -4.10 0.95
C ILE A 18 43.50 -4.13 1.23
N GLY A 19 44.32 -3.64 0.28
CA GLY A 19 45.76 -3.53 0.44
C GLY A 19 46.18 -2.27 1.21
N GLY A 20 47.41 -2.27 1.76
CA GLY A 20 48.01 -1.14 2.46
C GLY A 20 48.22 -1.36 3.94
N VAL A 21 48.82 -0.34 4.61
CA VAL A 21 49.03 -0.35 6.08
C VAL A 21 47.71 -0.28 6.78
N GLY A 22 47.31 -1.36 7.50
CA GLY A 22 45.96 -1.50 8.05
C GLY A 22 44.96 -2.23 7.13
N GLY A 23 45.44 -2.79 6.02
CA GLY A 23 44.64 -3.57 5.07
C GLY A 23 44.03 -4.82 5.68
N GLY A 24 42.91 -5.27 5.12
CA GLY A 24 42.12 -6.38 5.62
C GLY A 24 41.22 -6.99 4.54
N TYR A 25 40.20 -7.70 4.98
CA TYR A 25 39.18 -8.26 4.11
C TYR A 25 37.85 -7.56 4.39
N GLN A 26 37.16 -7.21 3.34
CA GLN A 26 35.84 -6.59 3.41
C GLN A 26 34.84 -7.39 2.60
N LEU A 27 33.63 -7.56 3.14
CA LEU A 27 32.50 -8.09 2.39
C LEU A 27 32.05 -7.01 1.39
N ALA A 28 32.15 -7.32 0.10
CA ALA A 28 31.73 -6.40 -0.97
C ALA A 28 30.25 -6.63 -1.31
N ALA A 29 29.58 -5.61 -1.85
CA ALA A 29 28.29 -5.78 -2.50
C ALA A 29 28.51 -6.63 -3.77
N GLY A 30 27.90 -7.80 -3.84
CA GLY A 30 28.03 -8.74 -4.96
C GLY A 30 26.80 -8.72 -5.85
N ALA A 31 26.93 -9.36 -7.04
CA ALA A 31 25.83 -9.56 -7.99
C ALA A 31 24.75 -10.55 -7.47
N SER A 32 25.06 -11.33 -6.45
CA SER A 32 24.12 -12.24 -5.78
C SER A 32 24.14 -11.98 -4.27
N LEU A 33 23.02 -12.24 -3.62
CA LEU A 33 22.94 -12.18 -2.17
C LEU A 33 23.83 -13.28 -1.57
N PRO A 34 24.76 -12.96 -0.63
CA PRO A 34 25.54 -13.98 0.06
C PRO A 34 24.60 -14.86 0.91
N PRO A 35 25.03 -16.07 1.34
CA PRO A 35 24.24 -16.91 2.21
C PRO A 35 23.78 -16.13 3.44
N LEU A 36 22.46 -16.05 3.63
CA LEU A 36 21.84 -15.40 4.77
C LEU A 36 21.63 -16.43 5.86
N LEU A 37 22.26 -16.22 7.02
CA LEU A 37 22.03 -17.06 8.19
C LEU A 37 20.77 -16.53 8.89
N LEU A 38 19.70 -17.29 8.77
CA LEU A 38 18.45 -17.04 9.49
C LEU A 38 18.36 -18.03 10.65
N ASP A 39 17.88 -17.56 11.80
CA ASP A 39 17.41 -18.46 12.85
C ASP A 39 16.06 -19.08 12.49
N ASP A 40 15.58 -19.98 13.34
CA ASP A 40 14.34 -20.73 13.09
C ASP A 40 13.12 -19.84 12.92
N ASP A 41 12.98 -18.83 13.79
CA ASP A 41 11.81 -17.94 13.80
C ASP A 41 11.88 -16.96 12.62
N GLU A 42 13.05 -16.45 12.28
CA GLU A 42 13.27 -15.61 11.10
C GLU A 42 12.97 -16.37 9.80
N ALA A 43 13.40 -17.63 9.70
CA ALA A 43 13.14 -18.46 8.54
C ALA A 43 11.64 -18.71 8.34
N VAL A 44 10.90 -18.98 9.42
CA VAL A 44 9.44 -19.15 9.39
C VAL A 44 8.74 -17.84 9.00
N ALA A 45 9.14 -16.71 9.61
CA ALA A 45 8.57 -15.39 9.29
C ALA A 45 8.74 -15.04 7.82
N VAL A 46 9.95 -15.20 7.26
CA VAL A 46 10.22 -14.94 5.82
C VAL A 46 9.38 -15.85 4.92
N ALA A 47 9.25 -17.15 5.26
CA ALA A 47 8.46 -18.08 4.46
C ALA A 47 6.97 -17.73 4.46
N VAL A 48 6.40 -17.35 5.60
CA VAL A 48 5.00 -16.94 5.74
C VAL A 48 4.74 -15.65 4.95
N GLU A 49 5.63 -14.65 5.08
CA GLU A 49 5.50 -13.38 4.35
C GLU A 49 5.64 -13.55 2.84
N LEU A 50 6.58 -14.36 2.34
CA LEU A 50 6.69 -14.67 0.92
C LEU A 50 5.42 -15.33 0.36
N ARG A 51 4.74 -16.13 1.17
CA ARG A 51 3.48 -16.76 0.77
C ARG A 51 2.32 -15.76 0.73
N THR A 52 2.24 -14.89 1.73
CA THR A 52 1.23 -13.82 1.77
C THR A 52 1.41 -12.81 0.64
N ALA A 53 2.66 -12.53 0.25
CA ALA A 53 2.98 -11.64 -0.86
C ALA A 53 2.43 -12.11 -2.23
N THR A 54 2.07 -13.40 -2.38
CA THR A 54 1.47 -13.91 -3.62
C THR A 54 0.08 -13.34 -3.91
N SER A 55 -0.63 -12.83 -2.90
CA SER A 55 -1.93 -12.15 -3.03
C SER A 55 -1.83 -10.61 -2.97
N GLY A 56 -0.62 -10.06 -3.05
CA GLY A 56 -0.33 -8.63 -2.88
C GLY A 56 -0.71 -7.77 -4.09
N THR A 57 -0.55 -6.45 -3.91
CA THR A 57 -0.91 -5.41 -4.88
C THR A 57 0.15 -5.14 -5.96
N ILE A 58 1.28 -5.87 -5.97
CA ILE A 58 2.41 -5.63 -6.86
C ILE A 58 2.58 -6.81 -7.81
N THR A 59 2.42 -6.55 -9.12
CA THR A 59 2.66 -7.55 -10.19
C THR A 59 4.15 -7.93 -10.26
N GLY A 60 4.42 -9.20 -10.55
CA GLY A 60 5.79 -9.73 -10.64
C GLY A 60 6.39 -10.13 -9.28
N ILE A 61 5.91 -9.58 -8.16
CA ILE A 61 6.32 -10.02 -6.83
C ILE A 61 5.75 -11.41 -6.52
N ALA A 62 4.52 -11.70 -6.89
CA ALA A 62 3.89 -12.99 -6.64
C ALA A 62 4.72 -14.16 -7.19
N GLU A 63 5.07 -14.11 -8.49
CA GLU A 63 5.89 -15.15 -9.11
C GLU A 63 7.29 -15.25 -8.51
N THR A 64 7.88 -14.09 -8.18
CA THR A 64 9.21 -14.04 -7.55
C THR A 64 9.17 -14.60 -6.14
N SER A 65 8.11 -14.31 -5.37
CA SER A 65 7.88 -14.87 -4.04
C SER A 65 7.72 -16.38 -4.06
N VAL A 66 6.97 -16.92 -5.04
CA VAL A 66 6.85 -18.38 -5.24
C VAL A 66 8.21 -19.02 -5.51
N ARG A 67 9.03 -18.42 -6.41
CA ARG A 67 10.39 -18.92 -6.68
C ARG A 67 11.31 -18.83 -5.47
N ALA A 68 11.22 -17.75 -4.69
CA ALA A 68 12.01 -17.56 -3.47
C ALA A 68 11.59 -18.58 -2.40
N LEU A 69 10.29 -18.77 -2.21
CA LEU A 69 9.74 -19.76 -1.29
C LEU A 69 10.18 -21.18 -1.64
N ALA A 70 10.14 -21.56 -2.92
CA ALA A 70 10.60 -22.87 -3.37
C ALA A 70 12.09 -23.11 -3.07
N LYS A 71 12.94 -22.08 -3.17
CA LYS A 71 14.35 -22.17 -2.77
C LYS A 71 14.51 -22.29 -1.26
N LEU A 72 13.71 -21.56 -0.50
CA LEU A 72 13.73 -21.60 0.96
C LEU A 72 13.28 -22.98 1.46
N ASP A 73 12.23 -23.55 0.89
CA ASP A 73 11.73 -24.89 1.23
C ASP A 73 12.78 -26.00 1.01
N GLN A 74 13.67 -25.84 0.05
CA GLN A 74 14.76 -26.82 -0.21
C GLN A 74 15.82 -26.84 0.91
N VAL A 75 16.04 -25.71 1.56
CA VAL A 75 17.09 -25.55 2.60
C VAL A 75 16.53 -25.61 4.04
N LEU A 76 15.21 -25.44 4.21
CA LEU A 76 14.58 -25.52 5.52
C LEU A 76 14.69 -26.94 6.13
N PRO A 77 15.07 -27.06 7.42
CA PRO A 77 14.92 -28.30 8.17
C PRO A 77 13.48 -28.82 8.14
N SER A 78 13.29 -30.13 8.18
CA SER A 78 11.96 -30.77 8.09
C SER A 78 10.96 -30.26 9.13
N ARG A 79 11.44 -29.94 10.34
CA ARG A 79 10.63 -29.37 11.43
C ARG A 79 10.05 -27.99 11.05
N LEU A 80 10.89 -27.10 10.52
CA LEU A 80 10.45 -25.75 10.12
C LEU A 80 9.56 -25.79 8.88
N ARG A 81 9.87 -26.66 7.94
CA ARG A 81 9.02 -26.91 6.77
C ARG A 81 7.63 -27.37 7.20
N TYR A 82 7.53 -28.23 8.20
CA TYR A 82 6.24 -28.65 8.76
C TYR A 82 5.48 -27.47 9.38
N GLN A 83 6.14 -26.60 10.16
CA GLN A 83 5.53 -25.40 10.73
C GLN A 83 5.02 -24.44 9.65
N VAL A 84 5.85 -24.11 8.65
CA VAL A 84 5.46 -23.26 7.52
C VAL A 84 4.26 -23.84 6.78
N ASN A 85 4.27 -25.14 6.51
CA ASN A 85 3.15 -25.80 5.82
C ASN A 85 1.88 -25.82 6.67
N THR A 86 1.97 -26.01 7.99
CA THR A 86 0.85 -25.98 8.92
C THR A 86 0.19 -24.59 8.92
N ILE A 87 0.98 -23.53 9.11
CA ILE A 87 0.47 -22.15 9.06
C ILE A 87 -0.15 -21.86 7.70
N SER A 88 0.56 -22.23 6.64
CA SER A 88 0.14 -21.96 5.27
C SER A 88 -1.13 -22.68 4.86
N SER A 89 -1.37 -23.89 5.35
CA SER A 89 -2.61 -24.65 5.09
C SER A 89 -3.81 -24.09 5.86
N ALA A 90 -3.56 -23.43 6.99
CA ALA A 90 -4.59 -22.79 7.80
C ALA A 90 -4.95 -21.37 7.29
N VAL A 91 -4.10 -20.76 6.47
CA VAL A 91 -4.32 -19.40 5.93
C VAL A 91 -4.88 -19.49 4.52
N LEU A 92 -6.11 -19.04 4.33
CA LEU A 92 -6.70 -18.81 3.02
C LEU A 92 -6.43 -17.36 2.59
N SER A 93 -5.52 -17.17 1.65
CA SER A 93 -5.27 -15.84 1.07
C SER A 93 -6.41 -15.48 0.12
N MET A 94 -7.17 -14.44 0.44
CA MET A 94 -8.18 -13.91 -0.46
C MET A 94 -7.49 -13.11 -1.58
N PRO A 95 -7.85 -13.32 -2.85
CA PRO A 95 -7.32 -12.51 -3.94
C PRO A 95 -7.60 -11.02 -3.70
N HIS A 96 -6.61 -10.19 -3.95
CA HIS A 96 -6.79 -8.74 -3.86
C HIS A 96 -7.67 -8.25 -5.00
N ALA A 97 -8.87 -7.78 -4.68
CA ALA A 97 -9.79 -7.17 -5.65
C ALA A 97 -9.44 -5.69 -5.86
N GLY A 98 -8.28 -5.40 -6.45
CA GLY A 98 -7.82 -4.03 -6.68
C GLY A 98 -6.80 -3.94 -7.82
N PRO A 99 -6.44 -2.72 -8.23
CA PRO A 99 -5.41 -2.53 -9.24
C PRO A 99 -4.07 -3.04 -8.71
N THR A 100 -3.35 -3.75 -9.57
CA THR A 100 -1.98 -4.17 -9.31
C THR A 100 -1.00 -3.16 -9.92
N LEU A 101 0.17 -3.04 -9.31
CA LEU A 101 1.25 -2.16 -9.75
C LEU A 101 2.43 -2.98 -10.25
N ASP A 102 3.10 -2.47 -11.27
CA ASP A 102 4.38 -3.01 -11.68
C ASP A 102 5.47 -2.63 -10.67
N SER A 103 6.29 -3.60 -10.28
CA SER A 103 7.41 -3.40 -9.36
C SER A 103 8.45 -2.42 -9.92
N SER A 104 8.61 -2.34 -11.25
CA SER A 104 9.49 -1.38 -11.92
C SER A 104 9.06 0.06 -11.68
N THR A 105 7.76 0.35 -11.74
CA THR A 105 7.20 1.68 -11.44
C THR A 105 7.52 2.13 -10.01
N LEU A 106 7.35 1.24 -9.03
CA LEU A 106 7.71 1.54 -7.64
C LEU A 106 9.21 1.79 -7.48
N THR A 107 10.04 0.99 -8.15
CA THR A 107 11.50 1.13 -8.12
C THR A 107 11.94 2.45 -8.75
N GLU A 108 11.34 2.86 -9.87
CA GLU A 108 11.63 4.14 -10.53
C GLU A 108 11.26 5.32 -9.64
N ILE A 109 10.07 5.29 -9.02
CA ILE A 109 9.65 6.33 -8.07
C ILE A 109 10.57 6.37 -6.85
N ALA A 110 10.89 5.21 -6.25
CA ALA A 110 11.78 5.14 -5.10
C ALA A 110 13.20 5.66 -5.42
N THR A 111 13.69 5.39 -6.63
CA THR A 111 14.96 5.92 -7.13
C THR A 111 14.91 7.44 -7.27
N ALA A 112 13.83 7.98 -7.83
CA ALA A 112 13.65 9.42 -7.97
C ALA A 112 13.57 10.13 -6.60
N ILE A 113 12.92 9.52 -5.59
CA ILE A 113 12.90 10.01 -4.21
C ILE A 113 14.30 10.04 -3.63
N ARG A 114 15.05 8.94 -3.70
CA ARG A 114 16.41 8.83 -3.18
C ARG A 114 17.34 9.87 -3.80
N ASP A 115 17.25 10.06 -5.12
CA ASP A 115 18.14 10.91 -5.88
C ASP A 115 17.65 12.36 -5.96
N SER A 116 16.55 12.71 -5.27
CA SER A 116 15.88 14.02 -5.28
C SER A 116 15.65 14.53 -6.71
N ARG A 117 15.09 13.65 -7.58
CA ARG A 117 14.78 13.98 -8.98
C ARG A 117 13.29 14.13 -9.18
N ARG A 118 12.89 15.15 -9.93
CA ARG A 118 11.50 15.32 -10.32
C ARG A 118 11.01 14.17 -11.18
N LEU A 119 9.76 13.81 -10.99
CA LEU A 119 9.03 12.89 -11.84
C LEU A 119 8.14 13.67 -12.81
N ARG A 120 8.06 13.19 -14.05
CA ARG A 120 7.08 13.60 -15.05
C ARG A 120 6.17 12.44 -15.34
N PHE A 121 4.88 12.69 -15.34
CA PHE A 121 3.90 11.62 -15.54
C PHE A 121 2.59 12.14 -16.11
N ASP A 122 1.85 11.26 -16.77
CA ASP A 122 0.43 11.44 -17.05
C ASP A 122 -0.38 10.87 -15.91
N TYR A 123 -1.41 11.56 -15.51
CA TYR A 123 -2.28 11.18 -14.40
C TYR A 123 -3.74 11.17 -14.83
N VAL A 124 -4.39 10.02 -14.63
CA VAL A 124 -5.84 9.88 -14.83
C VAL A 124 -6.53 10.16 -13.50
N ALA A 125 -7.23 11.27 -13.41
CA ALA A 125 -7.98 11.64 -12.21
C ALA A 125 -9.18 10.70 -11.98
N GLY A 126 -9.79 10.76 -10.79
CA GLY A 126 -10.97 9.93 -10.45
C GLY A 126 -12.17 10.16 -11.36
N ASP A 127 -12.30 11.37 -11.92
CA ASP A 127 -13.33 11.76 -12.87
C ASP A 127 -12.99 11.42 -14.34
N GLY A 128 -11.89 10.70 -14.57
CA GLY A 128 -11.43 10.27 -15.89
C GLY A 128 -10.65 11.32 -16.68
N ARG A 129 -10.39 12.52 -16.14
CA ARG A 129 -9.61 13.55 -16.81
C ARG A 129 -8.13 13.22 -16.79
N ASP A 130 -7.50 13.29 -17.97
CA ASP A 130 -6.06 13.17 -18.12
C ASP A 130 -5.36 14.50 -17.88
N SER A 131 -4.20 14.45 -17.22
CA SER A 131 -3.37 15.63 -17.02
C SER A 131 -1.90 15.26 -16.95
N ALA A 132 -1.05 16.05 -17.64
CA ALA A 132 0.39 15.97 -17.49
C ALA A 132 0.83 16.66 -16.21
N ARG A 133 1.73 16.02 -15.45
CA ARG A 133 2.23 16.51 -14.17
C ARG A 133 3.74 16.48 -14.12
N GLU A 134 4.29 17.44 -13.38
CA GLU A 134 5.68 17.41 -12.91
C GLU A 134 5.65 17.56 -11.39
N ALA A 135 6.32 16.65 -10.67
CA ALA A 135 6.27 16.63 -9.22
C ALA A 135 7.64 16.32 -8.61
N GLU A 136 7.90 16.87 -7.44
CA GLU A 136 9.02 16.56 -6.55
C GLU A 136 8.58 15.44 -5.60
N PRO A 137 9.05 14.18 -5.80
CA PRO A 137 8.59 13.05 -5.02
C PRO A 137 9.25 12.99 -3.64
N TYR A 138 8.48 12.66 -2.59
CA TYR A 138 9.00 12.59 -1.22
C TYR A 138 8.77 11.24 -0.55
N ARG A 139 7.60 10.63 -0.68
CA ARG A 139 7.27 9.33 -0.04
C ARG A 139 6.36 8.48 -0.91
N LEU A 140 6.59 7.19 -0.88
CA LEU A 140 5.62 6.17 -1.28
C LEU A 140 4.87 5.72 -0.03
N VAL A 141 3.55 5.69 -0.11
CA VAL A 141 2.65 5.33 0.99
C VAL A 141 1.79 4.16 0.57
N ASN A 142 1.79 3.10 1.36
CA ASN A 142 0.91 1.94 1.19
C ASN A 142 -0.14 1.93 2.30
N ASN A 143 -1.42 1.88 1.97
CA ASN A 143 -2.50 1.76 2.93
C ASN A 143 -3.11 0.33 2.97
N GLY A 144 -2.34 -0.68 2.59
CA GLY A 144 -2.76 -2.08 2.51
C GLY A 144 -3.50 -2.44 1.22
N ARG A 145 -4.20 -1.51 0.59
CA ARG A 145 -4.97 -1.73 -0.65
C ARG A 145 -4.36 -1.04 -1.86
N ARG A 146 -3.72 0.10 -1.68
CA ARG A 146 -3.23 0.97 -2.76
C ARG A 146 -1.95 1.66 -2.38
N TRP A 147 -1.18 1.99 -3.41
CA TRP A 147 0.03 2.78 -3.29
C TRP A 147 -0.24 4.21 -3.71
N TYR A 148 0.35 5.14 -2.96
CA TYR A 148 0.25 6.57 -3.19
C TYR A 148 1.64 7.20 -3.24
N LEU A 149 1.78 8.20 -4.12
CA LEU A 149 2.94 9.06 -4.18
C LEU A 149 2.61 10.37 -3.49
N PHE A 150 3.27 10.65 -2.37
CA PHE A 150 3.26 11.97 -1.74
C PHE A 150 4.36 12.82 -2.33
N CYS A 151 4.02 14.02 -2.83
CA CYS A 151 4.90 14.87 -3.59
C CYS A 151 4.44 16.34 -3.56
N TRP A 152 5.34 17.24 -3.95
CA TRP A 152 5.02 18.61 -4.30
C TRP A 152 4.69 18.70 -5.79
N ASP A 153 3.48 19.11 -6.15
CA ASP A 153 3.07 19.35 -7.53
C ASP A 153 3.63 20.71 -7.98
N VAL A 154 4.59 20.69 -8.92
CA VAL A 154 5.30 21.90 -9.36
C VAL A 154 4.37 22.93 -10.03
N HIS A 155 3.36 22.46 -10.76
CA HIS A 155 2.43 23.36 -11.48
C HIS A 155 1.32 23.93 -10.60
N ARG A 156 1.02 23.24 -9.48
CA ARG A 156 -0.01 23.68 -8.53
C ARG A 156 0.58 24.39 -7.31
N GLU A 157 1.90 24.31 -7.15
CA GLU A 157 2.63 24.86 -6.00
C GLU A 157 2.03 24.40 -4.66
N ASP A 158 1.73 23.08 -4.58
CA ASP A 158 1.02 22.52 -3.44
C ASP A 158 1.43 21.07 -3.18
N TRP A 159 1.35 20.63 -1.90
CA TRP A 159 1.52 19.24 -1.50
C TRP A 159 0.36 18.40 -1.95
N ARG A 160 0.65 17.34 -2.68
CA ARG A 160 -0.36 16.43 -3.24
C ARG A 160 -0.02 14.98 -3.07
N THR A 161 -1.08 14.19 -3.09
CA THR A 161 -1.00 12.73 -3.07
C THR A 161 -1.64 12.19 -4.33
N PHE A 162 -0.88 11.42 -5.11
CA PHE A 162 -1.34 10.77 -6.34
C PHE A 162 -1.39 9.26 -6.15
N ARG A 163 -2.41 8.62 -6.66
CA ARG A 163 -2.48 7.16 -6.73
C ARG A 163 -1.50 6.64 -7.78
N VAL A 164 -0.65 5.69 -7.38
CA VAL A 164 0.39 5.18 -8.27
C VAL A 164 -0.19 4.33 -9.41
N ASP A 165 -1.32 3.64 -9.19
CA ASP A 165 -2.02 2.87 -10.23
C ASP A 165 -2.66 3.74 -11.34
N ARG A 166 -2.73 5.06 -11.14
CA ARG A 166 -3.21 6.04 -12.11
C ARG A 166 -2.10 6.86 -12.76
N LEU A 167 -0.86 6.56 -12.43
CA LEU A 167 0.34 7.20 -12.91
C LEU A 167 0.89 6.46 -14.14
N ARG A 168 1.27 7.22 -15.18
CA ARG A 168 2.11 6.74 -16.28
C ARG A 168 3.36 7.58 -16.32
N LEU A 169 4.46 7.03 -15.83
CA LEU A 169 5.75 7.72 -15.80
C LEU A 169 6.22 8.05 -17.21
N ARG A 170 6.79 9.25 -17.38
CA ARG A 170 7.40 9.72 -18.63
C ARG A 170 8.90 9.73 -18.49
N THR A 171 9.60 9.13 -19.44
CA THR A 171 11.06 9.19 -19.56
C THR A 171 11.47 10.20 -20.63
N PRO A 172 12.55 10.98 -20.41
CA PRO A 172 13.35 11.06 -19.19
C PRO A 172 12.62 11.79 -18.07
N GLY A 173 12.96 11.44 -16.80
CA GLY A 173 12.50 12.19 -15.62
C GLY A 173 12.97 13.66 -15.61
N GLY A 174 12.54 14.39 -14.60
CA GLY A 174 12.89 15.81 -14.46
C GLY A 174 14.28 16.06 -13.82
N PRO A 175 14.65 17.33 -13.63
CA PRO A 175 15.88 17.73 -12.97
C PRO A 175 15.90 17.37 -11.49
N ARG A 176 17.03 17.54 -10.83
CA ARG A 176 17.13 17.48 -9.37
C ARG A 176 16.43 18.69 -8.75
N PHE A 177 15.88 18.48 -7.55
CA PHE A 177 15.25 19.53 -6.75
C PHE A 177 15.89 19.62 -5.37
N THR A 178 15.77 20.79 -4.74
CA THR A 178 16.12 20.97 -3.33
C THR A 178 14.94 20.61 -2.46
N ALA A 179 15.18 19.83 -1.42
CA ALA A 179 14.12 19.38 -0.52
C ALA A 179 13.40 20.59 0.14
N ARG A 180 12.07 20.52 0.18
CA ARG A 180 11.20 21.49 0.84
C ARG A 180 10.93 21.08 2.28
N GLU A 181 10.58 22.03 3.09
CA GLU A 181 10.03 21.77 4.43
C GLU A 181 8.72 20.96 4.31
N MET A 182 8.56 19.97 5.15
CA MET A 182 7.36 19.11 5.16
C MET A 182 6.16 19.89 5.68
N PRO A 183 4.93 19.59 5.20
CA PRO A 183 3.73 20.35 5.59
C PRO A 183 3.29 20.08 7.02
N ALA A 184 3.84 19.05 7.69
CA ALA A 184 3.54 18.71 9.06
C ALA A 184 4.67 17.89 9.69
N ASP A 185 4.86 18.03 11.00
CA ASP A 185 5.82 17.22 11.78
C ASP A 185 5.39 15.75 11.82
N ASP A 186 4.10 15.48 12.01
CA ASP A 186 3.52 14.13 11.85
C ASP A 186 2.96 13.95 10.44
N LEU A 187 3.85 13.51 9.55
CA LEU A 187 3.50 13.22 8.17
C LEU A 187 2.49 12.07 8.05
N ALA A 188 2.51 11.09 8.95
CA ALA A 188 1.58 9.95 8.90
C ALA A 188 0.14 10.41 9.16
N ALA A 189 -0.09 11.19 10.21
CA ALA A 189 -1.40 11.77 10.50
C ALA A 189 -1.87 12.69 9.37
N TYR A 190 -0.98 13.55 8.84
CA TYR A 190 -1.28 14.40 7.70
C TYR A 190 -1.70 13.60 6.46
N LEU A 191 -1.00 12.52 6.14
CA LEU A 191 -1.31 11.68 4.99
C LEU A 191 -2.62 10.92 5.17
N VAL A 192 -2.91 10.40 6.35
CA VAL A 192 -4.19 9.75 6.66
C VAL A 192 -5.35 10.70 6.39
N GLN A 193 -5.28 11.94 6.87
CA GLN A 193 -6.31 12.95 6.63
C GLN A 193 -6.45 13.32 5.15
N ASN A 194 -5.33 13.43 4.42
CA ASN A 194 -5.38 13.80 3.00
C ASN A 194 -5.77 12.64 2.09
N LEU A 195 -5.41 11.40 2.42
CA LEU A 195 -5.79 10.22 1.65
C LEU A 195 -7.30 10.00 1.66
N SER A 196 -7.97 10.29 2.77
CA SER A 196 -9.43 10.21 2.87
C SER A 196 -10.16 11.35 2.11
N ARG A 197 -9.44 12.45 1.79
CA ARG A 197 -10.02 13.63 1.15
C ARG A 197 -9.81 13.72 -0.36
N SER A 198 -8.84 13.05 -0.96
CA SER A 198 -8.38 13.54 -2.25
C SER A 198 -8.41 12.63 -3.47
N PRO A 199 -8.13 11.34 -3.53
CA PRO A 199 -7.97 10.70 -4.83
C PRO A 199 -9.13 9.84 -5.30
N TYR A 200 -10.29 9.88 -4.62
CA TYR A 200 -11.42 9.05 -4.98
C TYR A 200 -12.38 9.74 -5.95
N ARG A 201 -13.06 8.93 -6.79
CA ARG A 201 -14.07 9.42 -7.73
C ARG A 201 -15.29 9.99 -6.99
N TYR A 202 -15.71 9.32 -5.93
CA TYR A 202 -16.81 9.72 -5.08
C TYR A 202 -16.31 10.05 -3.70
N GLN A 203 -16.69 11.21 -3.20
CA GLN A 203 -16.41 11.66 -1.83
C GLN A 203 -17.73 11.87 -1.12
N ALA A 204 -17.96 11.13 -0.05
CA ALA A 204 -19.16 11.27 0.74
C ALA A 204 -18.90 12.11 1.98
N ARG A 205 -19.84 13.00 2.28
CA ARG A 205 -19.98 13.71 3.53
C ARG A 205 -21.31 13.34 4.15
N LEU A 206 -21.26 12.81 5.35
CA LEU A 206 -22.39 12.24 6.07
C LEU A 206 -22.47 12.84 7.46
N THR A 207 -23.68 12.98 8.00
CA THR A 207 -23.88 13.06 9.45
C THR A 207 -24.15 11.65 9.96
N MET A 208 -23.34 11.19 10.92
CA MET A 208 -23.52 9.91 11.61
C MET A 208 -24.22 10.18 12.95
N HIS A 209 -25.26 9.41 13.26
CA HIS A 209 -26.01 9.48 14.53
C HIS A 209 -25.30 8.61 15.58
N GLY A 210 -24.22 9.13 16.12
CA GLY A 210 -23.36 8.54 17.14
C GLY A 210 -22.28 9.53 17.56
N SER A 211 -21.75 9.42 18.77
CA SER A 211 -20.64 10.25 19.18
C SER A 211 -19.40 9.99 18.33
N ALA A 212 -18.54 10.99 18.15
CA ALA A 212 -17.32 10.85 17.38
C ALA A 212 -16.43 9.69 17.88
N ALA A 213 -16.40 9.44 19.18
CA ALA A 213 -15.65 8.34 19.79
C ALA A 213 -16.21 6.97 19.39
N GLN A 214 -17.54 6.79 19.39
CA GLN A 214 -18.19 5.55 18.98
C GLN A 214 -17.96 5.27 17.50
N VAL A 215 -18.19 6.27 16.64
CA VAL A 215 -18.02 6.13 15.19
C VAL A 215 -16.55 5.89 14.82
N SER A 216 -15.59 6.56 15.49
CA SER A 216 -14.16 6.35 15.25
C SER A 216 -13.67 4.97 15.67
N ALA A 217 -14.36 4.28 16.57
CA ALA A 217 -14.03 2.90 16.94
C ALA A 217 -14.33 1.91 15.78
N GLU A 218 -15.37 2.20 14.98
CA GLU A 218 -15.79 1.34 13.85
C GLU A 218 -15.21 1.80 12.51
N VAL A 219 -14.83 3.08 12.36
CA VAL A 219 -14.27 3.64 11.12
C VAL A 219 -12.77 3.74 11.22
N PRO A 220 -12.00 2.87 10.57
CA PRO A 220 -10.54 2.99 10.53
C PRO A 220 -10.11 4.34 9.95
N PRO A 221 -9.09 5.00 10.52
CA PRO A 221 -8.58 6.29 10.01
C PRO A 221 -8.14 6.26 8.54
N SER A 222 -7.75 5.07 8.04
CA SER A 222 -7.37 4.85 6.62
C SER A 222 -8.56 4.83 5.66
N ILE A 223 -9.80 4.74 6.17
CA ILE A 223 -11.03 4.66 5.37
C ILE A 223 -11.77 5.99 5.39
N GLY A 224 -11.90 6.64 6.55
CA GLY A 224 -12.63 7.88 6.68
C GLY A 224 -12.12 8.78 7.81
N VAL A 225 -12.53 10.03 7.77
CA VAL A 225 -12.26 11.04 8.82
C VAL A 225 -13.55 11.34 9.54
N VAL A 226 -13.52 11.19 10.87
CA VAL A 226 -14.64 11.49 11.77
C VAL A 226 -14.34 12.82 12.46
N GLU A 227 -15.23 13.79 12.30
CA GLU A 227 -15.15 15.13 12.92
C GLU A 227 -16.34 15.30 13.89
N PRO A 228 -16.13 15.61 15.16
CA PRO A 228 -17.22 15.77 16.12
C PRO A 228 -18.09 16.99 15.75
N VAL A 229 -19.41 16.87 15.88
CA VAL A 229 -20.37 17.97 15.75
C VAL A 229 -20.95 18.29 17.13
N ASP A 230 -21.45 17.28 17.83
CA ASP A 230 -21.95 17.35 19.19
C ASP A 230 -21.77 16.01 19.93
N GLU A 231 -22.41 15.84 21.11
CA GLU A 231 -22.30 14.63 21.94
C GLU A 231 -22.93 13.39 21.27
N ARG A 232 -23.81 13.55 20.28
CA ARG A 232 -24.64 12.51 19.67
C ARG A 232 -24.43 12.37 18.18
N THR A 233 -23.77 13.33 17.55
CA THR A 233 -23.57 13.37 16.11
C THR A 233 -22.14 13.74 15.75
N CYS A 234 -21.68 13.19 14.63
CA CYS A 234 -20.39 13.55 14.03
C CYS A 234 -20.49 13.57 12.50
N THR A 235 -19.57 14.26 11.86
CA THR A 235 -19.42 14.23 10.41
C THR A 235 -18.44 13.15 10.03
N LEU A 236 -18.84 12.25 9.14
CA LEU A 236 -17.95 11.30 8.47
C LEU A 236 -17.66 11.77 7.05
N ARG A 237 -16.36 11.86 6.72
CA ARG A 237 -15.86 12.04 5.34
C ARG A 237 -15.17 10.78 4.89
N ILE A 238 -15.67 10.18 3.83
CA ILE A 238 -15.19 8.91 3.29
C ILE A 238 -15.18 8.95 1.78
N GLY A 239 -14.21 8.30 1.14
CA GLY A 239 -14.11 8.27 -0.32
C GLY A 239 -13.99 6.86 -0.90
N SER A 240 -14.54 6.67 -2.10
CA SER A 240 -14.35 5.47 -2.91
C SER A 240 -14.44 5.80 -4.40
N ASP A 241 -13.87 4.92 -5.25
CA ASP A 241 -14.06 4.99 -6.70
C ASP A 241 -15.33 4.30 -7.16
N ASP A 242 -15.98 3.59 -6.26
CA ASP A 242 -17.13 2.74 -6.50
C ASP A 242 -18.22 3.04 -5.46
N LEU A 243 -19.42 3.34 -5.95
CA LEU A 243 -20.58 3.59 -5.09
C LEU A 243 -21.06 2.35 -4.35
N ASP A 244 -20.91 1.14 -4.91
CA ASP A 244 -21.28 -0.11 -4.25
C ASP A 244 -20.42 -0.30 -2.98
N HIS A 245 -19.10 -0.14 -3.11
CA HIS A 245 -18.21 -0.22 -1.95
C HIS A 245 -18.49 0.86 -0.91
N LEU A 246 -18.76 2.09 -1.36
CA LEU A 246 -19.04 3.20 -0.47
C LEU A 246 -20.31 2.96 0.33
N ALA A 247 -21.39 2.53 -0.35
CA ALA A 247 -22.67 2.23 0.25
C ALA A 247 -22.58 1.07 1.28
N VAL A 248 -21.88 -0.02 0.91
CA VAL A 248 -21.71 -1.19 1.78
C VAL A 248 -20.89 -0.84 3.02
N TRP A 249 -19.79 -0.08 2.89
CA TRP A 249 -18.99 0.31 4.05
C TRP A 249 -19.77 1.19 5.02
N ILE A 250 -20.47 2.21 4.50
CA ILE A 250 -21.27 3.11 5.34
C ILE A 250 -22.34 2.32 6.11
N ALA A 251 -23.05 1.43 5.41
CA ALA A 251 -24.09 0.60 6.02
C ALA A 251 -23.50 -0.39 7.06
N ALA A 252 -22.28 -0.88 6.86
CA ALA A 252 -21.63 -1.83 7.76
C ALA A 252 -21.13 -1.21 9.08
N PHE A 253 -20.99 0.13 9.17
CA PHE A 253 -20.58 0.79 10.42
C PHE A 253 -21.65 0.72 11.51
N GLY A 254 -22.90 0.39 11.17
CA GLY A 254 -23.96 0.09 12.15
C GLY A 254 -24.59 1.32 12.83
N PHE A 255 -24.43 2.51 12.26
CA PHE A 255 -25.05 3.75 12.75
C PHE A 255 -26.10 4.23 11.74
N ASP A 256 -27.13 4.93 12.23
CA ASP A 256 -27.98 5.74 11.38
C ASP A 256 -27.20 6.94 10.82
N PHE A 257 -27.53 7.36 9.61
CA PHE A 257 -26.78 8.44 8.95
C PHE A 257 -27.63 9.22 7.94
N ASP A 258 -27.23 10.49 7.73
CA ASP A 258 -27.77 11.37 6.68
C ASP A 258 -26.69 11.66 5.64
N ILE A 259 -27.03 11.53 4.36
CA ILE A 259 -26.12 11.78 3.25
C ILE A 259 -26.27 13.22 2.78
N HIS A 260 -25.15 13.97 2.82
CA HIS A 260 -25.10 15.33 2.28
C HIS A 260 -24.52 15.39 0.89
N GLU A 261 -23.49 14.59 0.63
CA GLU A 261 -22.75 14.51 -0.64
C GLU A 261 -22.18 13.08 -0.82
N PRO A 262 -22.08 12.60 -2.07
CA PRO A 262 -22.69 13.15 -3.29
C PRO A 262 -24.15 12.66 -3.45
N PRO A 263 -25.01 13.35 -4.20
CA PRO A 263 -26.42 12.97 -4.37
C PRO A 263 -26.58 11.60 -5.04
N GLU A 264 -25.64 11.20 -5.90
CA GLU A 264 -25.62 9.88 -6.55
C GLU A 264 -25.53 8.73 -5.55
N LEU A 265 -24.88 8.95 -4.39
CA LEU A 265 -24.80 7.94 -3.33
C LEU A 265 -26.17 7.63 -2.74
N ALA A 266 -26.99 8.67 -2.50
CA ALA A 266 -28.33 8.49 -1.96
C ALA A 266 -29.24 7.73 -2.93
N GLU A 267 -29.16 8.00 -4.23
CA GLU A 267 -29.89 7.28 -5.26
C GLU A 267 -29.44 5.83 -5.38
N HIS A 268 -28.12 5.61 -5.34
CA HIS A 268 -27.51 4.30 -5.39
C HIS A 268 -27.94 3.44 -4.18
N MET A 269 -27.94 4.01 -2.96
CA MET A 269 -28.38 3.32 -1.75
C MET A 269 -29.86 2.94 -1.81
N ARG A 270 -30.74 3.81 -2.38
CA ARG A 270 -32.16 3.43 -2.60
C ARG A 270 -32.27 2.21 -3.52
N THR A 271 -31.46 2.17 -4.56
CA THR A 271 -31.41 1.04 -5.51
C THR A 271 -30.95 -0.25 -4.83
N LEU A 272 -29.90 -0.19 -4.02
CA LEU A 272 -29.40 -1.31 -3.24
C LEU A 272 -30.42 -1.80 -2.22
N ALA A 273 -31.04 -0.88 -1.47
CA ALA A 273 -32.07 -1.21 -0.48
C ALA A 273 -33.24 -1.95 -1.11
N ALA A 274 -33.74 -1.46 -2.27
CA ALA A 274 -34.80 -2.13 -3.02
C ALA A 274 -34.39 -3.54 -3.50
N ARG A 275 -33.13 -3.73 -3.90
CA ARG A 275 -32.58 -5.05 -4.28
C ARG A 275 -32.53 -6.01 -3.08
N MET A 276 -32.05 -5.53 -1.94
CA MET A 276 -31.97 -6.30 -0.69
C MET A 276 -33.34 -6.68 -0.16
N GLN A 277 -34.32 -5.78 -0.20
CA GLN A 277 -35.70 -6.05 0.20
C GLN A 277 -36.36 -7.14 -0.66
N ARG A 278 -36.17 -7.09 -2.00
CA ARG A 278 -36.68 -8.16 -2.89
C ARG A 278 -36.04 -9.52 -2.57
N ALA A 279 -34.72 -9.54 -2.34
CA ALA A 279 -34.03 -10.77 -1.98
C ALA A 279 -34.50 -11.35 -0.63
N ALA A 280 -34.68 -10.52 0.39
CA ALA A 280 -35.20 -10.91 1.68
C ALA A 280 -36.65 -11.42 1.61
N GLY A 281 -37.50 -10.78 0.81
CA GLY A 281 -38.92 -11.22 0.59
C GLY A 281 -39.05 -12.53 -0.15
N SER A 282 -38.10 -12.91 -1.00
CA SER A 282 -38.09 -14.21 -1.67
C SER A 282 -37.71 -15.39 -0.76
N ALA A 283 -36.96 -15.11 0.32
CA ALA A 283 -36.55 -16.14 1.29
C ALA A 283 -37.70 -16.62 2.23
N THR A 284 -38.81 -15.86 2.30
CA THR A 284 -39.94 -16.17 3.20
C THR A 284 -40.98 -17.12 2.55
N ASN A 285 -40.81 -17.46 1.27
CA ASN A 285 -41.77 -18.30 0.50
C ASN A 285 -41.24 -19.70 0.12
N SER A 286 -40.24 -20.22 0.85
CA SER A 286 -39.69 -21.57 0.62
C SER A 286 -39.90 -22.47 1.82
#